data_3898e3102368d36c5d66311f5b1ce0ea
#
_entry.id   3898e3102368d36c5d66311f5b1ce0ea
#
_cell.length_a   1.000
_cell.length_b   1.000
_cell.length_c   1.000
_cell.angle_alpha   90.00
_cell.angle_beta   90.00
_cell.angle_gamma   90.00
#
_symmetry.space_group_name_H-M   'P 1'
#
loop_
_entity.id
_entity.type
_entity.pdbx_description
1 polymer ?
#
loop_
_entity_poly.entity_id
_entity_poly.type
_entity_poly.pdbx_seq_one_letter_code
_entity_poly.pdbx_strand_id
1 'polypeptide(L)'
;MHPSLLQNISQPRDLKRLSSAQIQQLCGEIRQFLLDSVSKTGGHLASNLGAVELTVALHRVFETPQDAFVFDVGHQCYTHKLLTGRYQRFGTLRKLDGLSGFPNPNESAHDAFIAGHGNTALSVAIGIAWAKKLKGEPGHVVAIIGDGAFTGGMVYEGMNNIGKLDNLLVILNDNKMSISHNVGALAGYLGHLRTTNGYFTVKENVNSFLNGVPVIGAPIKSALQNSKKAIRRAMCHSTMFEDMGFHYFGLIDGHDEPELERIFQTVCAQPGPTLLHVVTKKGKGYAPAESNPGNYHGVSKFDPTCIPDPEVAPAESFSSAFGRTLSAAGNTDKTLCAITAAMKYGTGLQFFSHAHPDRFFDVGMAEQHAVTFAAGLASKGMLPVVCIYSTFLQRSYDQIIHDVNLLHENVVFAVDRAGFVPGDGETHQGIYDPAFLSQTGMPIYSPSNYEELRHWLPILLSHEMQGPRAIRYPRGGESKALAKYGCSGKEYDKLIFTPGAKAALVSYADEVEDVLAAAEMLAKEGIPCDVYKLVRIFPFEEELIHDLSSYPVVLMAEECVACGGIGEHLARALQDAGWQGRYIHRAVRELCLPHATVPQIKQATGLDAAHLAEAVREADPKGEKTL
;
A
#
# COMPACT_ATOMS: atom_id res chain seq x y z
N MET A 1 10.45 -27.64 29.95
CA MET A 1 10.32 -26.79 28.75
C MET A 1 11.46 -27.21 27.82
N HIS A 2 11.16 -27.59 26.58
CA HIS A 2 12.21 -27.79 25.59
C HIS A 2 12.88 -26.45 25.29
N PRO A 3 14.20 -26.39 25.10
CA PRO A 3 14.87 -25.15 24.71
C PRO A 3 14.28 -24.65 23.39
N SER A 4 14.06 -23.32 23.29
CA SER A 4 13.50 -22.71 22.09
C SER A 4 14.44 -22.94 20.88
N LEU A 5 13.90 -23.51 19.83
CA LEU A 5 14.63 -23.73 18.58
C LEU A 5 14.86 -22.41 17.84
N LEU A 6 13.85 -21.53 17.83
CA LEU A 6 13.89 -20.26 17.11
C LEU A 6 15.08 -19.37 17.53
N GLN A 7 15.43 -19.36 18.83
CA GLN A 7 16.54 -18.55 19.34
C GLN A 7 17.91 -19.02 18.81
N ASN A 8 17.99 -20.26 18.32
CA ASN A 8 19.23 -20.86 17.81
C ASN A 8 19.34 -20.73 16.28
N ILE A 9 18.33 -20.18 15.61
CA ILE A 9 18.36 -19.94 14.16
C ILE A 9 18.97 -18.57 13.92
N SER A 10 20.16 -18.53 13.35
CA SER A 10 20.88 -17.31 12.98
C SER A 10 20.97 -17.11 11.47
N GLN A 11 20.79 -18.15 10.68
CA GLN A 11 20.85 -18.13 9.22
C GLN A 11 20.00 -19.29 8.65
N PRO A 12 19.56 -19.22 7.39
CA PRO A 12 18.72 -20.24 6.78
C PRO A 12 19.32 -21.67 6.80
N ARG A 13 20.64 -21.79 6.72
CA ARG A 13 21.33 -23.10 6.77
C ARG A 13 21.08 -23.88 8.05
N ASP A 14 20.78 -23.20 9.15
CA ASP A 14 20.50 -23.85 10.44
C ASP A 14 19.26 -24.74 10.36
N LEU A 15 18.28 -24.38 9.50
CA LEU A 15 17.06 -25.17 9.28
C LEU A 15 17.32 -26.54 8.66
N LYS A 16 18.37 -26.68 7.83
CA LYS A 16 18.66 -27.91 7.11
C LYS A 16 19.12 -29.06 8.01
N ARG A 17 19.48 -28.73 9.27
CA ARG A 17 19.90 -29.69 10.28
C ARG A 17 18.76 -30.22 11.15
N LEU A 18 17.58 -29.61 11.05
CA LEU A 18 16.42 -29.93 11.89
C LEU A 18 15.64 -31.12 11.30
N SER A 19 15.19 -32.02 12.17
CA SER A 19 14.25 -33.07 11.82
C SER A 19 12.85 -32.50 11.56
N SER A 20 11.99 -33.26 10.87
CA SER A 20 10.59 -32.82 10.60
C SER A 20 9.82 -32.50 11.89
N ALA A 21 10.03 -33.24 12.98
CA ALA A 21 9.40 -32.94 14.26
C ALA A 21 9.90 -31.60 14.85
N GLN A 22 11.20 -31.29 14.71
CA GLN A 22 11.76 -30.02 15.14
C GLN A 22 11.27 -28.86 14.25
N ILE A 23 11.05 -29.08 12.97
CA ILE A 23 10.46 -28.07 12.06
C ILE A 23 9.01 -27.75 12.47
N GLN A 24 8.21 -28.74 12.79
CA GLN A 24 6.84 -28.51 13.30
C GLN A 24 6.86 -27.71 14.61
N GLN A 25 7.77 -28.05 15.53
CA GLN A 25 7.97 -27.27 16.77
C GLN A 25 8.38 -25.83 16.43
N LEU A 26 9.34 -25.63 15.53
CA LEU A 26 9.81 -24.31 15.11
C LEU A 26 8.69 -23.46 14.50
N CYS A 27 7.84 -24.02 13.66
CA CYS A 27 6.68 -23.32 13.10
C CYS A 27 5.71 -22.85 14.21
N GLY A 28 5.50 -23.68 15.24
CA GLY A 28 4.72 -23.29 16.43
C GLY A 28 5.36 -22.14 17.21
N GLU A 29 6.68 -22.22 17.45
CA GLU A 29 7.44 -21.16 18.14
C GLU A 29 7.42 -19.84 17.37
N ILE A 30 7.59 -19.89 16.03
CA ILE A 30 7.50 -18.71 15.16
C ILE A 30 6.13 -18.05 15.29
N ARG A 31 5.02 -18.79 15.22
CA ARG A 31 3.67 -18.24 15.37
C ARG A 31 3.47 -17.54 16.71
N GLN A 32 3.86 -18.21 17.79
CA GLN A 32 3.74 -17.62 19.13
C GLN A 32 4.59 -16.34 19.23
N PHE A 33 5.83 -16.38 18.75
CA PHE A 33 6.71 -15.23 18.74
C PHE A 33 6.15 -14.05 17.92
N LEU A 34 5.58 -14.34 16.75
CA LEU A 34 4.93 -13.32 15.91
C LEU A 34 3.73 -12.68 16.63
N LEU A 35 2.88 -13.49 17.27
CA LEU A 35 1.74 -12.99 18.05
C LEU A 35 2.21 -12.07 19.19
N ASP A 36 3.19 -12.52 19.97
CA ASP A 36 3.73 -11.79 21.12
C ASP A 36 4.47 -10.50 20.70
N SER A 37 5.11 -10.51 19.55
CA SER A 37 5.87 -9.35 19.05
C SER A 37 4.97 -8.32 18.39
N VAL A 38 4.12 -8.76 17.46
CA VAL A 38 3.23 -7.86 16.69
C VAL A 38 2.15 -7.24 17.59
N SER A 39 1.68 -7.95 18.61
CA SER A 39 0.78 -7.36 19.60
C SER A 39 1.39 -6.15 20.33
N LYS A 40 2.72 -6.11 20.49
CA LYS A 40 3.48 -5.02 21.15
C LYS A 40 3.95 -3.93 20.21
N THR A 41 4.29 -4.29 18.96
CA THR A 41 4.84 -3.32 17.97
C THR A 41 3.76 -2.76 17.04
N GLY A 42 2.67 -3.48 16.84
CA GLY A 42 1.81 -3.33 15.68
C GLY A 42 2.42 -3.99 14.45
N GLY A 43 1.68 -4.07 13.36
CA GLY A 43 2.15 -4.62 12.09
C GLY A 43 1.15 -5.57 11.42
N HIS A 44 1.61 -6.35 10.46
CA HIS A 44 0.77 -7.30 9.72
C HIS A 44 0.78 -8.66 10.41
N LEU A 45 -0.34 -9.07 11.02
CA LEU A 45 -0.40 -10.30 11.79
C LEU A 45 -0.94 -11.49 10.99
N ALA A 46 -2.18 -11.39 10.51
CA ALA A 46 -2.87 -12.54 9.92
C ALA A 46 -2.14 -13.13 8.70
N SER A 47 -1.57 -12.28 7.85
CA SER A 47 -0.82 -12.70 6.65
C SER A 47 0.45 -13.46 7.02
N ASN A 48 1.17 -13.00 8.06
CA ASN A 48 2.39 -13.67 8.54
C ASN A 48 2.09 -15.01 9.20
N LEU A 49 1.04 -15.10 10.01
CA LEU A 49 0.62 -16.37 10.64
C LEU A 49 0.24 -17.42 9.58
N GLY A 50 -0.31 -16.99 8.45
CA GLY A 50 -0.67 -17.88 7.34
C GLY A 50 0.48 -18.36 6.47
N ALA A 51 1.66 -17.71 6.53
CA ALA A 51 2.78 -18.01 5.64
C ALA A 51 3.97 -18.71 6.33
N VAL A 52 3.83 -19.20 7.55
CA VAL A 52 4.94 -19.73 8.35
C VAL A 52 5.54 -20.98 7.72
N GLU A 53 4.77 -22.06 7.50
CA GLU A 53 5.27 -23.31 6.92
C GLU A 53 5.80 -23.11 5.51
N LEU A 54 5.09 -22.33 4.70
CA LEU A 54 5.53 -21.97 3.34
C LEU A 54 6.92 -21.33 3.35
N THR A 55 7.14 -20.37 4.24
CA THR A 55 8.43 -19.67 4.33
C THR A 55 9.54 -20.54 4.90
N VAL A 56 9.23 -21.40 5.88
CA VAL A 56 10.18 -22.38 6.42
C VAL A 56 10.60 -23.36 5.35
N ALA A 57 9.66 -23.94 4.60
CA ALA A 57 9.94 -24.88 3.52
C ALA A 57 10.79 -24.23 2.40
N LEU A 58 10.52 -22.97 2.06
CA LEU A 58 11.35 -22.22 1.11
C LEU A 58 12.80 -22.14 1.57
N HIS A 59 13.05 -21.78 2.82
CA HIS A 59 14.41 -21.69 3.37
C HIS A 59 15.09 -23.04 3.62
N ARG A 60 14.34 -24.13 3.63
CA ARG A 60 14.91 -25.48 3.69
C ARG A 60 15.43 -25.96 2.32
N VAL A 61 14.79 -25.51 1.25
CA VAL A 61 15.17 -25.93 -0.12
C VAL A 61 16.12 -24.93 -0.77
N PHE A 62 15.80 -23.65 -0.74
CA PHE A 62 16.55 -22.59 -1.41
C PHE A 62 17.65 -21.98 -0.53
N GLU A 63 18.67 -21.40 -1.16
CA GLU A 63 19.87 -20.83 -0.52
C GLU A 63 19.92 -19.31 -0.75
N THR A 64 19.21 -18.53 0.07
CA THR A 64 19.36 -17.04 0.00
C THR A 64 20.70 -16.60 0.62
N PRO A 65 21.40 -15.61 0.08
CA PRO A 65 21.00 -14.69 -1.01
C PRO A 65 21.29 -15.19 -2.43
N GLN A 66 21.88 -16.38 -2.62
CA GLN A 66 22.14 -16.91 -3.96
C GLN A 66 20.81 -17.14 -4.72
N ASP A 67 19.80 -17.72 -4.06
CA ASP A 67 18.42 -17.73 -4.55
C ASP A 67 17.73 -16.43 -4.09
N ALA A 68 16.94 -15.80 -4.96
CA ALA A 68 16.29 -14.54 -4.66
C ALA A 68 14.81 -14.75 -4.34
N PHE A 69 14.36 -14.27 -3.17
CA PHE A 69 12.94 -14.24 -2.81
C PHE A 69 12.38 -12.84 -3.04
N VAL A 70 11.35 -12.73 -3.87
CA VAL A 70 10.67 -11.47 -4.20
C VAL A 70 9.23 -11.57 -3.69
N PHE A 71 8.93 -10.84 -2.63
CA PHE A 71 7.60 -10.83 -2.02
C PHE A 71 6.74 -9.74 -2.66
N ASP A 72 5.53 -10.09 -3.08
CA ASP A 72 4.53 -9.09 -3.50
C ASP A 72 3.90 -8.43 -2.28
N VAL A 73 3.76 -7.10 -2.29
CA VAL A 73 3.47 -6.27 -1.12
C VAL A 73 4.54 -6.42 -0.03
N GLY A 74 4.91 -7.64 0.33
CA GLY A 74 5.96 -7.95 1.28
C GLY A 74 5.52 -7.95 2.76
N HIS A 75 4.26 -7.69 3.05
CA HIS A 75 3.72 -7.64 4.41
C HIS A 75 3.71 -9.02 5.12
N GLN A 76 3.96 -10.12 4.41
CA GLN A 76 4.04 -11.50 4.92
C GLN A 76 5.48 -12.00 5.14
N CYS A 77 6.48 -11.09 5.20
CA CYS A 77 7.90 -11.44 5.24
C CYS A 77 8.48 -11.68 6.65
N TYR A 78 7.69 -11.62 7.72
CA TYR A 78 8.23 -11.63 9.09
C TYR A 78 8.93 -12.95 9.43
N THR A 79 8.39 -14.09 9.02
CA THR A 79 9.07 -15.39 9.15
C THR A 79 10.41 -15.40 8.40
N HIS A 80 10.47 -14.85 7.19
CA HIS A 80 11.73 -14.68 6.44
C HIS A 80 12.75 -13.84 7.23
N LYS A 81 12.32 -12.71 7.83
CA LYS A 81 13.20 -11.90 8.68
C LYS A 81 13.74 -12.68 9.88
N LEU A 82 12.89 -13.45 10.55
CA LEU A 82 13.30 -14.28 11.70
C LEU A 82 14.36 -15.30 11.30
N LEU A 83 14.16 -16.01 10.18
CA LEU A 83 15.04 -17.07 9.71
C LEU A 83 16.34 -16.57 9.08
N THR A 84 16.44 -15.28 8.79
CA THR A 84 17.62 -14.64 8.20
C THR A 84 18.38 -13.76 9.20
N GLY A 85 18.37 -14.13 10.49
CA GLY A 85 19.24 -13.56 11.53
C GLY A 85 18.70 -12.31 12.23
N ARG A 86 17.47 -11.89 11.97
CA ARG A 86 16.90 -10.66 12.55
C ARG A 86 16.08 -10.88 13.83
N TYR A 87 16.09 -12.10 14.39
CA TYR A 87 15.35 -12.46 15.60
C TYR A 87 15.62 -11.51 16.77
N GLN A 88 16.88 -11.22 17.08
CA GLN A 88 17.26 -10.38 18.22
C GLN A 88 16.80 -8.92 18.09
N ARG A 89 16.65 -8.44 16.86
CA ARG A 89 16.21 -7.08 16.55
C ARG A 89 14.69 -6.95 16.38
N PHE A 90 13.95 -8.06 16.44
CA PHE A 90 12.52 -8.06 16.08
C PHE A 90 11.64 -7.17 16.98
N GLY A 91 12.06 -6.90 18.21
CA GLY A 91 11.43 -5.92 19.11
C GLY A 91 11.48 -4.46 18.58
N THR A 92 12.29 -4.18 17.55
CA THR A 92 12.40 -2.87 16.90
C THR A 92 11.57 -2.77 15.62
N LEU A 93 10.76 -3.78 15.31
CA LEU A 93 9.93 -3.81 14.10
C LEU A 93 9.05 -2.55 13.99
N ARG A 94 9.11 -1.88 12.83
CA ARG A 94 8.32 -0.66 12.51
C ARG A 94 8.60 0.53 13.44
N LYS A 95 9.81 0.62 13.97
CA LYS A 95 10.29 1.76 14.77
C LYS A 95 11.44 2.45 14.06
N LEU A 96 11.71 3.69 14.45
CA LEU A 96 12.84 4.46 13.97
C LEU A 96 14.15 3.67 14.23
N ASP A 97 15.03 3.62 13.24
CA ASP A 97 16.29 2.85 13.22
C ASP A 97 16.12 1.34 13.49
N GLY A 98 14.87 0.86 13.40
CA GLY A 98 14.52 -0.53 13.62
C GLY A 98 14.36 -1.34 12.34
N LEU A 99 13.71 -2.51 12.48
CA LEU A 99 13.40 -3.36 11.34
C LEU A 99 12.19 -2.82 10.55
N SER A 100 12.32 -2.81 9.24
CA SER A 100 11.21 -2.52 8.33
C SER A 100 10.10 -3.56 8.43
N GLY A 101 8.86 -3.13 8.27
CA GLY A 101 7.68 -4.01 8.15
C GLY A 101 7.60 -4.74 6.81
N PHE A 102 8.53 -4.47 5.89
CA PHE A 102 8.61 -5.02 4.54
C PHE A 102 10.04 -5.47 4.23
N PRO A 103 10.27 -6.30 3.19
CA PRO A 103 11.61 -6.59 2.72
C PRO A 103 12.35 -5.30 2.33
N ASN A 104 13.61 -5.19 2.76
CA ASN A 104 14.46 -4.05 2.45
C ASN A 104 15.91 -4.51 2.24
N PRO A 105 16.47 -4.39 1.02
CA PRO A 105 17.85 -4.78 0.73
C PRO A 105 18.90 -4.04 1.57
N ASN A 106 18.61 -2.84 2.06
CA ASN A 106 19.49 -2.11 2.95
C ASN A 106 19.54 -2.69 4.37
N GLU A 107 18.55 -3.53 4.71
CA GLU A 107 18.47 -4.19 6.02
C GLU A 107 19.18 -5.55 6.02
N SER A 108 19.09 -6.29 4.93
CA SER A 108 19.66 -7.64 4.79
C SER A 108 19.90 -8.02 3.34
N ALA A 109 21.04 -8.66 3.07
CA ALA A 109 21.33 -9.25 1.76
C ALA A 109 20.35 -10.38 1.34
N HIS A 110 19.60 -10.93 2.29
CA HIS A 110 18.56 -11.93 2.00
C HIS A 110 17.27 -11.32 1.42
N ASP A 111 17.07 -10.01 1.54
CA ASP A 111 15.95 -9.28 0.97
C ASP A 111 16.33 -8.85 -0.46
N ALA A 112 15.90 -9.61 -1.47
CA ALA A 112 16.34 -9.42 -2.86
C ALA A 112 15.86 -8.09 -3.48
N PHE A 113 14.75 -7.55 -3.02
CA PHE A 113 14.18 -6.29 -3.52
C PHE A 113 13.30 -5.63 -2.47
N ILE A 114 13.14 -4.30 -2.56
CA ILE A 114 12.21 -3.56 -1.72
C ILE A 114 10.77 -3.92 -2.09
N ALA A 115 9.90 -4.03 -1.08
CA ALA A 115 8.47 -4.26 -1.29
C ALA A 115 7.64 -3.30 -0.42
N GLY A 116 6.35 -3.21 -0.72
CA GLY A 116 5.38 -2.30 -0.06
C GLY A 116 4.12 -2.18 -0.91
N HIS A 117 4.29 -1.85 -2.20
CA HIS A 117 3.20 -1.83 -3.17
C HIS A 117 2.99 -3.22 -3.79
N GLY A 118 1.76 -3.59 -4.08
CA GLY A 118 1.42 -4.88 -4.71
C GLY A 118 1.60 -4.89 -6.22
N ASN A 119 1.47 -6.07 -6.81
CA ASN A 119 1.51 -6.38 -8.25
C ASN A 119 2.90 -6.26 -8.92
N THR A 120 3.96 -5.93 -8.19
CA THR A 120 5.28 -5.66 -8.78
C THR A 120 6.20 -6.88 -8.76
N ALA A 121 5.97 -7.83 -7.86
CA ALA A 121 6.92 -8.91 -7.58
C ALA A 121 7.22 -9.78 -8.79
N LEU A 122 6.22 -10.09 -9.63
CA LEU A 122 6.45 -10.91 -10.82
C LEU A 122 7.38 -10.22 -11.81
N SER A 123 7.16 -8.94 -12.10
CA SER A 123 8.00 -8.17 -13.03
C SER A 123 9.44 -8.04 -12.49
N VAL A 124 9.58 -7.78 -11.18
CA VAL A 124 10.90 -7.74 -10.52
C VAL A 124 11.60 -9.10 -10.61
N ALA A 125 10.89 -10.19 -10.30
CA ALA A 125 11.44 -11.54 -10.34
C ALA A 125 11.88 -11.94 -11.76
N ILE A 126 11.11 -11.60 -12.79
CA ILE A 126 11.48 -11.81 -14.19
C ILE A 126 12.77 -11.05 -14.50
N GLY A 127 12.87 -9.77 -14.10
CA GLY A 127 14.07 -8.96 -14.30
C GLY A 127 15.31 -9.57 -13.64
N ILE A 128 15.21 -10.00 -12.38
CA ILE A 128 16.30 -10.65 -11.66
C ILE A 128 16.68 -11.99 -12.33
N ALA A 129 15.69 -12.82 -12.72
CA ALA A 129 15.94 -14.10 -13.37
C ALA A 129 16.65 -13.94 -14.72
N TRP A 130 16.26 -12.95 -15.52
CA TRP A 130 16.97 -12.60 -16.76
C TRP A 130 18.38 -12.08 -16.50
N ALA A 131 18.57 -11.23 -15.49
CA ALA A 131 19.90 -10.72 -15.13
C ALA A 131 20.85 -11.86 -14.75
N LYS A 132 20.40 -12.82 -13.91
CA LYS A 132 21.16 -14.03 -13.57
C LYS A 132 21.51 -14.83 -14.81
N LYS A 133 20.54 -15.09 -15.69
CA LYS A 133 20.74 -15.86 -16.93
C LYS A 133 21.76 -15.18 -17.84
N LEU A 134 21.66 -13.87 -18.04
CA LEU A 134 22.58 -13.12 -18.91
C LEU A 134 24.01 -13.06 -18.35
N LYS A 135 24.17 -13.04 -17.03
CA LYS A 135 25.47 -13.07 -16.35
C LYS A 135 26.02 -14.48 -16.15
N GLY A 136 25.24 -15.54 -16.38
CA GLY A 136 25.60 -16.91 -16.03
C GLY A 136 25.67 -17.17 -14.52
N GLU A 137 24.97 -16.38 -13.73
CA GLU A 137 24.90 -16.54 -12.28
C GLU A 137 23.94 -17.68 -11.90
N PRO A 138 24.32 -18.58 -10.97
CA PRO A 138 23.46 -19.65 -10.52
C PRO A 138 22.34 -19.14 -9.60
N GLY A 139 21.36 -20.01 -9.33
CA GLY A 139 20.29 -19.83 -8.37
C GLY A 139 18.95 -19.46 -9.01
N HIS A 140 17.91 -19.77 -8.24
CA HIS A 140 16.52 -19.54 -8.61
C HIS A 140 16.03 -18.18 -8.15
N VAL A 141 14.95 -17.72 -8.79
CA VAL A 141 14.19 -16.55 -8.35
C VAL A 141 12.78 -17.01 -8.03
N VAL A 142 12.33 -16.73 -6.81
CA VAL A 142 11.01 -17.13 -6.31
C VAL A 142 10.18 -15.90 -6.06
N ALA A 143 9.13 -15.69 -6.86
CA ALA A 143 8.13 -14.66 -6.65
C ALA A 143 7.01 -15.19 -5.75
N ILE A 144 6.74 -14.57 -4.61
CA ILE A 144 5.70 -14.97 -3.66
C ILE A 144 4.57 -13.93 -3.74
N ILE A 145 3.44 -14.31 -4.33
CA ILE A 145 2.34 -13.41 -4.71
C ILE A 145 1.06 -13.90 -4.06
N GLY A 146 0.39 -13.03 -3.29
CA GLY A 146 -0.93 -13.33 -2.75
C GLY A 146 -2.04 -13.26 -3.81
N ASP A 147 -3.11 -14.01 -3.61
CA ASP A 147 -4.27 -14.07 -4.51
C ASP A 147 -4.93 -12.69 -4.72
N GLY A 148 -4.92 -11.80 -3.71
CA GLY A 148 -5.36 -10.42 -3.85
C GLY A 148 -4.48 -9.62 -4.82
N ALA A 149 -3.15 -9.76 -4.73
CA ALA A 149 -2.21 -9.11 -5.63
C ALA A 149 -2.31 -9.63 -7.07
N PHE A 150 -2.73 -10.87 -7.25
CA PHE A 150 -2.98 -11.45 -8.57
C PHE A 150 -4.12 -10.77 -9.35
N THR A 151 -4.92 -9.91 -8.71
CA THR A 151 -5.98 -9.14 -9.39
C THR A 151 -5.45 -7.95 -10.18
N GLY A 152 -4.21 -7.53 -9.96
CA GLY A 152 -3.63 -6.34 -10.60
C GLY A 152 -3.08 -6.59 -12.01
N GLY A 153 -3.17 -5.58 -12.87
CA GLY A 153 -2.81 -5.64 -14.29
C GLY A 153 -1.34 -6.02 -14.56
N MET A 154 -0.40 -5.46 -13.78
CA MET A 154 1.03 -5.74 -13.94
C MET A 154 1.40 -7.23 -13.80
N VAL A 155 0.65 -8.01 -13.05
CA VAL A 155 0.88 -9.46 -12.97
C VAL A 155 0.65 -10.10 -14.34
N TYR A 156 -0.40 -9.70 -15.06
CA TYR A 156 -0.70 -10.21 -16.41
C TYR A 156 0.32 -9.71 -17.45
N GLU A 157 0.76 -8.47 -17.32
CA GLU A 157 1.86 -7.93 -18.14
C GLU A 157 3.14 -8.75 -17.93
N GLY A 158 3.48 -9.05 -16.67
CA GLY A 158 4.60 -9.92 -16.32
C GLY A 158 4.44 -11.32 -16.90
N MET A 159 3.27 -11.96 -16.72
CA MET A 159 2.98 -13.28 -17.25
C MET A 159 3.12 -13.33 -18.77
N ASN A 160 2.63 -12.30 -19.48
CA ASN A 160 2.73 -12.21 -20.94
C ASN A 160 4.18 -12.05 -21.45
N ASN A 161 5.09 -11.55 -20.60
CA ASN A 161 6.47 -11.25 -20.95
C ASN A 161 7.51 -12.19 -20.30
N ILE A 162 7.09 -13.33 -19.76
CA ILE A 162 7.95 -14.22 -18.98
C ILE A 162 9.13 -14.80 -19.79
N GLY A 163 8.91 -15.09 -21.07
CA GLY A 163 9.92 -15.64 -21.95
C GLY A 163 10.38 -17.06 -21.57
N LYS A 164 11.63 -17.41 -21.96
CA LYS A 164 12.24 -18.74 -21.70
C LYS A 164 13.17 -18.67 -20.48
N LEU A 165 12.60 -18.64 -19.29
CA LEU A 165 13.32 -18.65 -18.02
C LEU A 165 13.23 -20.04 -17.38
N ASP A 166 14.38 -20.63 -17.04
CA ASP A 166 14.46 -21.96 -16.42
C ASP A 166 14.66 -21.87 -14.89
N ASN A 167 14.88 -20.65 -14.38
CA ASN A 167 15.21 -20.37 -12.99
C ASN A 167 14.14 -19.55 -12.26
N LEU A 168 12.90 -19.48 -12.77
CA LEU A 168 11.81 -18.71 -12.18
C LEU A 168 10.71 -19.63 -11.63
N LEU A 169 10.43 -19.47 -10.34
CA LEU A 169 9.29 -20.05 -9.63
C LEU A 169 8.35 -18.95 -9.17
N VAL A 170 7.08 -19.04 -9.53
CA VAL A 170 6.02 -18.18 -9.04
C VAL A 170 5.16 -18.97 -8.07
N ILE A 171 5.00 -18.47 -6.84
CA ILE A 171 4.12 -19.04 -5.83
C ILE A 171 2.89 -18.16 -5.73
N LEU A 172 1.74 -18.68 -6.17
CA LEU A 172 0.44 -18.09 -5.91
C LEU A 172 -0.05 -18.59 -4.55
N ASN A 173 0.04 -17.72 -3.54
CA ASN A 173 -0.44 -17.98 -2.18
C ASN A 173 -1.92 -17.60 -2.07
N ASP A 174 -2.79 -18.59 -2.22
CA ASP A 174 -4.24 -18.43 -2.23
C ASP A 174 -4.83 -18.67 -0.82
N ASN A 175 -5.30 -17.59 -0.21
CA ASN A 175 -5.98 -17.64 1.09
C ASN A 175 -7.42 -17.10 1.04
N LYS A 176 -7.97 -16.82 -0.16
CA LYS A 176 -9.31 -16.31 -0.45
C LYS A 176 -9.57 -14.87 0.02
N MET A 177 -8.52 -14.20 0.52
CA MET A 177 -8.68 -12.91 1.18
C MET A 177 -7.54 -11.95 0.80
N SER A 178 -7.91 -10.76 0.36
CA SER A 178 -7.04 -9.58 0.49
C SER A 178 -7.25 -8.92 1.88
N ILE A 179 -7.59 -7.67 1.98
CA ILE A 179 -8.15 -7.07 3.21
C ILE A 179 -9.62 -7.51 3.39
N SER A 180 -10.35 -7.65 2.28
CA SER A 180 -11.70 -8.23 2.18
C SER A 180 -11.67 -9.50 1.32
N HIS A 181 -12.82 -10.15 1.11
CA HIS A 181 -12.91 -11.23 0.13
C HIS A 181 -12.50 -10.73 -1.25
N ASN A 182 -11.71 -11.55 -1.96
CA ASN A 182 -11.30 -11.22 -3.31
C ASN A 182 -12.51 -11.09 -4.25
N VAL A 183 -12.43 -10.14 -5.17
CA VAL A 183 -13.48 -9.80 -6.11
C VAL A 183 -13.10 -10.14 -7.55
N GLY A 184 -14.09 -10.18 -8.44
CA GLY A 184 -13.90 -10.33 -9.88
C GLY A 184 -13.80 -11.78 -10.38
N ALA A 185 -13.68 -11.90 -11.69
CA ALA A 185 -13.69 -13.19 -12.40
C ALA A 185 -12.52 -14.10 -12.02
N LEU A 186 -11.35 -13.52 -11.71
CA LEU A 186 -10.19 -14.30 -11.29
C LEU A 186 -10.43 -15.01 -9.95
N ALA A 187 -11.02 -14.32 -8.98
CA ALA A 187 -11.38 -14.93 -7.71
C ALA A 187 -12.35 -16.11 -7.90
N GLY A 188 -13.31 -15.96 -8.81
CA GLY A 188 -14.19 -17.03 -9.25
C GLY A 188 -13.44 -18.20 -9.90
N TYR A 189 -12.50 -17.90 -10.80
CA TYR A 189 -11.66 -18.91 -11.46
C TYR A 189 -10.79 -19.70 -10.47
N LEU A 190 -10.11 -19.03 -9.54
CA LEU A 190 -9.34 -19.69 -8.48
C LEU A 190 -10.27 -20.51 -7.57
N GLY A 191 -11.48 -20.00 -7.30
CA GLY A 191 -12.54 -20.74 -6.61
C GLY A 191 -12.91 -22.03 -7.30
N HIS A 192 -13.09 -21.99 -8.63
CA HIS A 192 -13.39 -23.17 -9.45
C HIS A 192 -12.23 -24.17 -9.43
N LEU A 193 -10.99 -23.74 -9.57
CA LEU A 193 -9.81 -24.62 -9.46
C LEU A 193 -9.78 -25.36 -8.12
N ARG A 194 -10.11 -24.68 -7.00
CA ARG A 194 -10.17 -25.29 -5.66
C ARG A 194 -11.28 -26.33 -5.50
N THR A 195 -12.40 -26.16 -6.19
CA THR A 195 -13.56 -27.05 -6.07
C THR A 195 -13.53 -28.24 -7.05
N THR A 196 -12.70 -28.18 -8.07
CA THR A 196 -12.54 -29.25 -9.06
C THR A 196 -11.71 -30.39 -8.46
N ASN A 197 -12.35 -31.17 -7.59
CA ASN A 197 -11.76 -32.40 -7.04
C ASN A 197 -11.39 -33.34 -8.17
N GLY A 198 -10.11 -33.63 -8.32
CA GLY A 198 -9.63 -34.64 -9.26
C GLY A 198 -8.82 -34.13 -10.45
N TYR A 199 -8.63 -32.82 -10.63
CA TYR A 199 -7.81 -32.29 -11.73
C TYR A 199 -6.42 -32.96 -11.78
N PHE A 200 -5.77 -33.10 -10.63
CA PHE A 200 -4.44 -33.74 -10.54
C PHE A 200 -4.54 -35.26 -10.63
N THR A 201 -5.53 -35.87 -9.99
CA THR A 201 -5.74 -37.34 -10.08
C THR A 201 -6.03 -37.77 -11.51
N VAL A 202 -6.81 -37.00 -12.26
CA VAL A 202 -7.07 -37.25 -13.70
C VAL A 202 -5.80 -37.02 -14.52
N LYS A 203 -5.05 -35.94 -14.28
CA LYS A 203 -3.80 -35.60 -14.98
C LYS A 203 -2.71 -36.67 -14.71
N GLU A 204 -2.57 -37.14 -13.49
CA GLU A 204 -1.65 -38.23 -13.13
C GLU A 204 -2.06 -39.58 -13.75
N ASN A 205 -3.33 -39.92 -13.69
CA ASN A 205 -3.86 -41.14 -14.29
C ASN A 205 -3.70 -41.14 -15.82
N VAL A 206 -3.99 -40.02 -16.48
CA VAL A 206 -3.76 -39.88 -17.93
C VAL A 206 -2.28 -39.94 -18.27
N ASN A 207 -1.40 -39.29 -17.49
CA ASN A 207 0.05 -39.41 -17.67
C ASN A 207 0.55 -40.83 -17.47
N SER A 208 0.08 -41.54 -16.43
CA SER A 208 0.44 -42.93 -16.16
C SER A 208 -0.04 -43.86 -17.26
N PHE A 209 -1.27 -43.65 -17.76
CA PHE A 209 -1.80 -44.40 -18.90
C PHE A 209 -1.00 -44.18 -20.19
N LEU A 210 -0.70 -42.90 -20.52
CA LEU A 210 0.06 -42.52 -21.70
C LEU A 210 1.54 -42.98 -21.63
N ASN A 211 2.12 -43.07 -20.44
CA ASN A 211 3.49 -43.57 -20.23
C ASN A 211 3.57 -45.10 -20.27
N GLY A 212 2.47 -45.78 -19.99
CA GLY A 212 2.38 -47.27 -20.05
C GLY A 212 2.24 -47.84 -21.47
N VAL A 213 2.07 -47.00 -22.51
CA VAL A 213 1.95 -47.45 -23.90
C VAL A 213 3.35 -47.77 -24.47
N PRO A 214 3.65 -49.05 -24.89
CA PRO A 214 4.95 -49.42 -25.43
C PRO A 214 5.27 -48.63 -26.71
N VAL A 215 6.47 -48.04 -26.78
CA VAL A 215 6.92 -47.26 -27.92
C VAL A 215 7.68 -48.13 -28.91
N ILE A 216 7.14 -48.35 -30.07
CA ILE A 216 7.76 -49.12 -31.15
C ILE A 216 8.18 -48.12 -32.27
N GLY A 217 9.49 -47.89 -32.40
CA GLY A 217 10.12 -47.19 -33.53
C GLY A 217 10.24 -45.66 -33.49
N ALA A 218 11.35 -45.10 -34.02
CA ALA A 218 11.70 -43.67 -33.94
C ALA A 218 10.78 -42.70 -34.71
N PRO A 219 10.25 -42.99 -35.91
CA PRO A 219 9.33 -42.06 -36.60
C PRO A 219 7.92 -42.04 -35.98
N ILE A 220 7.55 -43.08 -35.24
CA ILE A 220 6.27 -43.14 -34.54
C ILE A 220 6.34 -42.35 -33.23
N LYS A 221 7.53 -42.14 -32.69
CA LYS A 221 7.76 -41.46 -31.42
C LYS A 221 7.32 -39.98 -31.45
N SER A 222 7.61 -39.25 -32.53
CA SER A 222 7.21 -37.84 -32.68
C SER A 222 5.70 -37.70 -32.96
N ALA A 223 5.14 -38.58 -33.80
CA ALA A 223 3.70 -38.61 -34.05
C ALA A 223 2.91 -39.01 -32.79
N LEU A 224 3.42 -40.02 -32.04
CA LEU A 224 2.82 -40.44 -30.77
C LEU A 224 2.93 -39.37 -29.67
N GLN A 225 4.06 -38.63 -29.61
CA GLN A 225 4.23 -37.50 -28.68
C GLN A 225 3.27 -36.37 -28.99
N ASN A 226 3.06 -36.07 -30.26
CA ASN A 226 2.09 -35.05 -30.70
C ASN A 226 0.65 -35.48 -30.46
N SER A 227 0.33 -36.78 -30.70
CA SER A 227 -0.96 -37.38 -30.40
C SER A 227 -1.21 -37.43 -28.88
N LYS A 228 -0.21 -37.81 -28.08
CA LYS A 228 -0.27 -37.77 -26.61
C LYS A 228 -0.55 -36.34 -26.10
N LYS A 229 0.12 -35.32 -26.68
CA LYS A 229 -0.15 -33.89 -26.38
C LYS A 229 -1.56 -33.48 -26.78
N ALA A 230 -2.05 -33.92 -27.92
CA ALA A 230 -3.40 -33.61 -28.41
C ALA A 230 -4.51 -34.28 -27.56
N ILE A 231 -4.32 -35.56 -27.23
CA ILE A 231 -5.24 -36.32 -26.36
C ILE A 231 -5.24 -35.74 -24.95
N ARG A 232 -4.06 -35.36 -24.42
CA ARG A 232 -3.94 -34.70 -23.12
C ARG A 232 -4.65 -33.34 -23.10
N ARG A 233 -4.51 -32.53 -24.16
CA ARG A 233 -5.26 -31.27 -24.32
C ARG A 233 -6.76 -31.44 -24.43
N ALA A 234 -7.22 -32.52 -25.09
CA ALA A 234 -8.64 -32.80 -25.25
C ALA A 234 -9.31 -33.36 -23.98
N MET A 235 -8.54 -34.07 -23.14
CA MET A 235 -9.06 -34.71 -21.93
C MET A 235 -8.84 -33.92 -20.65
N CYS A 236 -7.77 -33.08 -20.61
CA CYS A 236 -7.48 -32.19 -19.48
C CYS A 236 -7.59 -30.76 -19.99
N HIS A 237 -8.54 -29.99 -19.55
CA HIS A 237 -8.58 -28.56 -19.83
C HIS A 237 -7.30 -27.93 -19.28
N SER A 238 -6.54 -27.18 -20.11
CA SER A 238 -5.40 -26.43 -19.63
C SER A 238 -5.87 -25.31 -18.72
N THR A 239 -5.07 -25.00 -17.70
CA THR A 239 -5.31 -23.79 -16.90
C THR A 239 -4.88 -22.56 -17.71
N MET A 240 -5.43 -21.39 -17.38
CA MET A 240 -4.99 -20.10 -17.91
C MET A 240 -3.45 -19.95 -17.79
N PHE A 241 -2.87 -20.44 -16.71
CA PHE A 241 -1.43 -20.35 -16.46
C PHE A 241 -0.61 -21.19 -17.45
N GLU A 242 -1.09 -22.39 -17.78
CA GLU A 242 -0.43 -23.26 -18.78
C GLU A 242 -0.54 -22.64 -20.18
N ASP A 243 -1.66 -22.01 -20.51
CA ASP A 243 -1.84 -21.32 -21.79
C ASP A 243 -0.91 -20.08 -21.90
N MET A 244 -0.55 -19.45 -20.78
CA MET A 244 0.44 -18.39 -20.71
C MET A 244 1.89 -18.88 -20.62
N GLY A 245 2.13 -20.19 -20.72
CA GLY A 245 3.47 -20.76 -20.84
C GLY A 245 4.11 -21.26 -19.54
N PHE A 246 3.40 -21.25 -18.40
CA PHE A 246 3.89 -21.81 -17.15
C PHE A 246 3.72 -23.33 -17.07
N HIS A 247 4.61 -23.99 -16.36
CA HIS A 247 4.32 -25.30 -15.79
C HIS A 247 3.49 -25.09 -14.52
N TYR A 248 2.21 -25.43 -14.56
CA TYR A 248 1.31 -25.24 -13.43
C TYR A 248 1.29 -26.46 -12.51
N PHE A 249 1.53 -26.24 -11.21
CA PHE A 249 1.41 -27.23 -10.14
C PHE A 249 0.49 -26.67 -9.04
N GLY A 250 -0.40 -27.48 -8.53
CA GLY A 250 -1.30 -27.13 -7.42
C GLY A 250 -2.56 -27.97 -7.50
N LEU A 251 -3.43 -28.01 -6.52
CA LEU A 251 -3.49 -27.23 -5.28
C LEU A 251 -2.66 -27.93 -4.19
N ILE A 252 -1.78 -27.20 -3.56
CA ILE A 252 -0.88 -27.71 -2.52
C ILE A 252 -1.30 -27.13 -1.18
N ASP A 253 -1.36 -27.93 -0.13
CA ASP A 253 -1.56 -27.42 1.22
C ASP A 253 -0.30 -26.66 1.68
N GLY A 254 -0.43 -25.34 1.83
CA GLY A 254 0.67 -24.46 2.26
C GLY A 254 1.05 -24.61 3.74
N HIS A 255 0.40 -25.54 4.44
CA HIS A 255 0.70 -25.89 5.82
C HIS A 255 1.27 -27.30 5.99
N ASP A 256 1.38 -28.07 4.90
CA ASP A 256 2.10 -29.34 4.85
C ASP A 256 3.56 -29.09 4.43
N GLU A 257 4.42 -28.79 5.42
CA GLU A 257 5.81 -28.43 5.17
C GLU A 257 6.60 -29.55 4.47
N PRO A 258 6.49 -30.86 4.85
CA PRO A 258 7.15 -31.94 4.13
C PRO A 258 6.72 -32.05 2.65
N GLU A 259 5.45 -31.84 2.36
CA GLU A 259 4.96 -31.87 0.98
C GLU A 259 5.47 -30.67 0.18
N LEU A 260 5.53 -29.48 0.80
CA LEU A 260 6.11 -28.26 0.19
C LEU A 260 7.57 -28.47 -0.17
N GLU A 261 8.41 -29.05 0.74
CA GLU A 261 9.82 -29.35 0.44
C GLU A 261 9.95 -30.29 -0.77
N ARG A 262 9.18 -31.38 -0.78
CA ARG A 262 9.19 -32.34 -1.87
C ARG A 262 8.84 -31.69 -3.21
N ILE A 263 7.85 -30.81 -3.22
CA ILE A 263 7.41 -30.13 -4.43
C ILE A 263 8.44 -29.10 -4.87
N PHE A 264 8.99 -28.29 -3.98
CA PHE A 264 10.04 -27.33 -4.33
C PHE A 264 11.26 -28.02 -4.97
N GLN A 265 11.71 -29.14 -4.43
CA GLN A 265 12.79 -29.94 -5.04
C GLN A 265 12.40 -30.43 -6.44
N THR A 266 11.16 -30.86 -6.62
CA THR A 266 10.65 -31.33 -7.92
C THR A 266 10.60 -30.20 -8.96
N VAL A 267 10.07 -29.04 -8.59
CA VAL A 267 9.90 -27.92 -9.53
C VAL A 267 11.24 -27.26 -9.88
N CYS A 268 12.22 -27.25 -8.97
CA CYS A 268 13.57 -26.76 -9.27
C CYS A 268 14.29 -27.60 -10.35
N ALA A 269 13.92 -28.85 -10.51
CA ALA A 269 14.47 -29.73 -11.54
C ALA A 269 13.74 -29.62 -12.89
N GLN A 270 12.64 -28.86 -12.97
CA GLN A 270 11.87 -28.70 -14.20
C GLN A 270 12.42 -27.55 -15.04
N PRO A 271 12.66 -27.75 -16.35
CA PRO A 271 13.01 -26.64 -17.24
C PRO A 271 11.77 -25.78 -17.53
N GLY A 272 11.95 -24.46 -17.51
CA GLY A 272 10.91 -23.49 -17.82
C GLY A 272 10.25 -22.86 -16.58
N PRO A 273 9.53 -21.75 -16.78
CA PRO A 273 8.91 -21.02 -15.68
C PRO A 273 7.80 -21.86 -15.05
N THR A 274 7.80 -21.92 -13.73
CA THR A 274 6.84 -22.72 -12.97
C THR A 274 5.94 -21.83 -12.12
N LEU A 275 4.63 -22.14 -12.10
CA LEU A 275 3.67 -21.54 -11.18
C LEU A 275 3.14 -22.61 -10.23
N LEU A 276 3.36 -22.39 -8.95
CA LEU A 276 2.88 -23.24 -7.87
C LEU A 276 1.72 -22.58 -7.15
N HIS A 277 0.54 -23.20 -7.18
CA HIS A 277 -0.65 -22.72 -6.50
C HIS A 277 -0.75 -23.37 -5.11
N VAL A 278 -0.50 -22.59 -4.09
CA VAL A 278 -0.46 -22.99 -2.68
C VAL A 278 -1.68 -22.42 -1.96
N VAL A 279 -2.39 -23.24 -1.21
CA VAL A 279 -3.55 -22.83 -0.42
C VAL A 279 -3.14 -22.68 1.04
N THR A 280 -3.35 -21.50 1.61
CA THR A 280 -3.05 -21.21 3.02
C THR A 280 -4.26 -20.69 3.77
N LYS A 281 -4.19 -20.70 5.10
CA LYS A 281 -5.20 -20.11 6.00
C LYS A 281 -4.64 -18.87 6.66
N LYS A 282 -5.18 -17.71 6.28
CA LYS A 282 -4.81 -16.42 6.86
C LYS A 282 -5.15 -16.39 8.36
N GLY A 283 -4.19 -15.97 9.21
CA GLY A 283 -4.38 -15.96 10.66
C GLY A 283 -4.17 -17.30 11.37
N LYS A 284 -3.67 -18.35 10.69
CA LYS A 284 -3.54 -19.71 11.23
C LYS A 284 -2.87 -19.75 12.61
N GLY A 285 -3.51 -20.46 13.54
CA GLY A 285 -3.03 -20.68 14.91
C GLY A 285 -3.45 -19.60 15.90
N TYR A 286 -4.18 -18.56 15.45
CA TYR A 286 -4.80 -17.57 16.32
C TYR A 286 -6.28 -17.40 15.95
N ALA A 287 -7.16 -18.02 16.73
CA ALA A 287 -8.59 -18.13 16.41
C ALA A 287 -9.28 -16.79 16.08
N PRO A 288 -9.02 -15.66 16.76
CA PRO A 288 -9.60 -14.37 16.38
C PRO A 288 -9.20 -13.90 14.97
N ALA A 289 -7.93 -14.14 14.58
CA ALA A 289 -7.44 -13.78 13.24
C ALA A 289 -7.92 -14.76 12.16
N GLU A 290 -8.17 -16.02 12.50
CA GLU A 290 -8.77 -16.99 11.58
C GLU A 290 -10.23 -16.68 11.27
N SER A 291 -10.98 -16.22 12.29
CA SER A 291 -12.41 -15.89 12.13
C SER A 291 -12.62 -14.54 11.46
N ASN A 292 -11.73 -13.57 11.66
CA ASN A 292 -11.80 -12.25 11.05
C ASN A 292 -10.42 -11.76 10.58
N PRO A 293 -9.87 -12.35 9.50
CA PRO A 293 -8.51 -12.03 9.04
C PRO A 293 -8.35 -10.59 8.53
N GLY A 294 -9.44 -9.91 8.17
CA GLY A 294 -9.43 -8.51 7.77
C GLY A 294 -9.05 -7.58 8.92
N ASN A 295 -9.63 -7.76 10.10
CA ASN A 295 -9.33 -6.95 11.29
C ASN A 295 -7.88 -7.17 11.79
N TYR A 296 -7.31 -8.34 11.51
CA TYR A 296 -5.93 -8.69 11.86
C TYR A 296 -4.95 -8.58 10.69
N HIS A 297 -5.35 -7.96 9.58
CA HIS A 297 -4.45 -7.73 8.45
C HIS A 297 -3.33 -6.76 8.85
N GLY A 298 -3.68 -5.55 9.28
CA GLY A 298 -2.75 -4.57 9.83
C GLY A 298 -3.27 -4.09 11.19
N VAL A 299 -2.55 -4.41 12.27
CA VAL A 299 -2.97 -4.12 13.63
C VAL A 299 -2.10 -3.05 14.29
N SER A 300 -2.72 -2.21 15.10
CA SER A 300 -2.02 -1.42 16.11
C SER A 300 -1.63 -2.32 17.28
N LYS A 301 -0.98 -1.78 18.32
CA LYS A 301 -0.72 -2.52 19.56
C LYS A 301 -2.04 -2.98 20.18
N PHE A 302 -2.10 -4.23 20.62
CA PHE A 302 -3.29 -4.83 21.22
C PHE A 302 -2.91 -5.89 22.24
N ASP A 303 -3.84 -6.24 23.12
CA ASP A 303 -3.70 -7.38 24.04
C ASP A 303 -4.23 -8.65 23.36
N PRO A 304 -3.38 -9.65 23.07
CA PRO A 304 -3.82 -10.87 22.40
C PRO A 304 -4.73 -11.76 23.24
N THR A 305 -4.84 -11.50 24.54
CA THR A 305 -5.74 -12.22 25.47
C THR A 305 -7.12 -11.55 25.57
N CYS A 306 -7.25 -10.30 25.14
CA CYS A 306 -8.48 -9.54 25.18
C CYS A 306 -9.11 -9.52 23.77
N ILE A 307 -10.28 -10.14 23.64
CA ILE A 307 -11.08 -10.03 22.41
C ILE A 307 -11.76 -8.65 22.46
N PRO A 308 -11.56 -7.78 21.45
CA PRO A 308 -12.24 -6.49 21.42
C PRO A 308 -13.75 -6.67 21.54
N ASP A 309 -14.37 -5.90 22.45
CA ASP A 309 -15.80 -5.88 22.60
C ASP A 309 -16.45 -5.34 21.31
N PRO A 310 -17.25 -6.13 20.59
CA PRO A 310 -17.88 -5.69 19.36
C PRO A 310 -18.90 -4.54 19.57
N GLU A 311 -19.35 -4.30 20.81
CA GLU A 311 -20.26 -3.20 21.13
C GLU A 311 -19.55 -1.85 21.30
N VAL A 312 -18.23 -1.85 21.49
CA VAL A 312 -17.45 -0.61 21.57
C VAL A 312 -17.19 -0.11 20.15
N ALA A 313 -17.89 0.95 19.76
CA ALA A 313 -17.64 1.61 18.49
C ALA A 313 -16.20 2.17 18.45
N PRO A 314 -15.44 1.94 17.38
CA PRO A 314 -14.12 2.56 17.23
C PRO A 314 -14.23 4.09 17.23
N ALA A 315 -13.21 4.76 17.74
CA ALA A 315 -13.13 6.22 17.68
C ALA A 315 -13.32 6.71 16.24
N GLU A 316 -13.95 7.86 16.08
CA GLU A 316 -14.12 8.46 14.76
C GLU A 316 -12.76 8.78 14.12
N SER A 317 -12.67 8.61 12.82
CA SER A 317 -11.50 8.91 12.00
C SER A 317 -11.95 9.69 10.76
N PHE A 318 -11.01 10.35 10.07
CA PHE A 318 -11.31 11.01 8.80
C PHE A 318 -11.96 10.05 7.79
N SER A 319 -11.44 8.82 7.66
CA SER A 319 -12.03 7.79 6.79
C SER A 319 -13.47 7.45 7.18
N SER A 320 -13.78 7.34 8.47
CA SER A 320 -15.15 7.03 8.93
C SER A 320 -16.09 8.23 8.77
N ALA A 321 -15.62 9.44 9.03
CA ALA A 321 -16.37 10.68 8.80
C ALA A 321 -16.69 10.86 7.31
N PHE A 322 -15.69 10.65 6.44
CA PHE A 322 -15.86 10.64 4.99
C PHE A 322 -16.90 9.62 4.53
N GLY A 323 -16.71 8.36 4.91
CA GLY A 323 -17.59 7.26 4.46
C GLY A 323 -19.05 7.43 4.89
N ARG A 324 -19.30 7.95 6.12
CA ARG A 324 -20.65 8.28 6.60
C ARG A 324 -21.27 9.44 5.80
N THR A 325 -20.51 10.50 5.55
CA THR A 325 -20.96 11.68 4.80
C THR A 325 -21.27 11.28 3.35
N LEU A 326 -20.39 10.51 2.70
CA LEU A 326 -20.61 9.99 1.35
C LEU A 326 -21.85 9.08 1.28
N SER A 327 -22.02 8.20 2.26
CA SER A 327 -23.18 7.31 2.34
C SER A 327 -24.49 8.10 2.49
N ALA A 328 -24.49 9.16 3.28
CA ALA A 328 -25.63 10.05 3.45
C ALA A 328 -25.98 10.79 2.14
N ALA A 329 -24.98 11.30 1.42
CA ALA A 329 -25.16 11.95 0.11
C ALA A 329 -25.76 10.97 -0.92
N GLY A 330 -25.35 9.70 -0.92
CA GLY A 330 -25.89 8.65 -1.79
C GLY A 330 -27.37 8.34 -1.58
N ASN A 331 -27.99 8.75 -0.46
CA ASN A 331 -29.42 8.61 -0.27
C ASN A 331 -30.23 9.56 -1.18
N THR A 332 -29.72 10.76 -1.41
CA THR A 332 -30.38 11.81 -2.20
C THR A 332 -29.94 11.80 -3.65
N ASP A 333 -28.66 11.60 -3.92
CA ASP A 333 -28.11 11.54 -5.27
C ASP A 333 -27.94 10.09 -5.74
N LYS A 334 -28.72 9.68 -6.74
CA LYS A 334 -28.68 8.34 -7.34
C LYS A 334 -27.60 8.18 -8.41
N THR A 335 -26.99 9.24 -8.87
CA THR A 335 -25.87 9.20 -9.83
C THR A 335 -24.56 8.90 -9.13
N LEU A 336 -24.48 9.10 -7.81
CA LEU A 336 -23.29 8.95 -7.01
C LEU A 336 -22.87 7.48 -6.90
N CYS A 337 -21.61 7.19 -7.31
CA CYS A 337 -20.98 5.88 -7.24
C CYS A 337 -19.71 5.96 -6.41
N ALA A 338 -19.39 4.92 -5.65
CA ALA A 338 -18.12 4.82 -4.91
C ALA A 338 -17.26 3.69 -5.47
N ILE A 339 -15.99 3.99 -5.73
CA ILE A 339 -15.02 3.07 -6.32
C ILE A 339 -13.80 2.99 -5.41
N THR A 340 -13.29 1.78 -5.20
CA THR A 340 -12.03 1.57 -4.47
C THR A 340 -11.24 0.40 -5.05
N ALA A 341 -9.95 0.31 -4.71
CA ALA A 341 -9.04 -0.73 -5.14
C ALA A 341 -8.59 -1.58 -3.93
N ALA A 342 -9.44 -2.52 -3.48
CA ALA A 342 -9.23 -3.39 -2.32
C ALA A 342 -9.08 -2.65 -0.96
N MET A 343 -9.56 -1.40 -0.86
CA MET A 343 -9.38 -0.54 0.33
C MET A 343 -10.71 -0.20 1.05
N LYS A 344 -11.77 -0.98 0.83
CA LYS A 344 -13.13 -0.69 1.34
C LYS A 344 -13.19 -0.24 2.80
N TYR A 345 -12.55 -0.98 3.70
CA TYR A 345 -12.59 -0.65 5.14
C TYR A 345 -11.67 0.51 5.50
N GLY A 346 -10.52 0.58 4.86
CA GLY A 346 -9.53 1.59 5.14
C GLY A 346 -9.92 3.00 4.66
N THR A 347 -10.80 3.11 3.67
CA THR A 347 -11.35 4.36 3.15
C THR A 347 -12.73 4.70 3.70
N GLY A 348 -13.25 3.92 4.66
CA GLY A 348 -14.57 4.15 5.25
C GLY A 348 -15.76 3.76 4.34
N LEU A 349 -15.51 3.14 3.20
CA LEU A 349 -16.56 2.80 2.22
C LEU A 349 -17.48 1.63 2.62
N GLN A 350 -17.24 0.98 3.75
CA GLN A 350 -18.17 -0.01 4.29
C GLN A 350 -19.57 0.58 4.53
N PHE A 351 -19.68 1.86 4.89
CA PHE A 351 -20.95 2.54 5.08
C PHE A 351 -21.71 2.69 3.76
N PHE A 352 -21.03 3.18 2.72
CA PHE A 352 -21.62 3.32 1.38
C PHE A 352 -21.96 1.97 0.76
N SER A 353 -21.05 0.99 0.84
CA SER A 353 -21.28 -0.35 0.28
C SER A 353 -22.44 -1.09 0.93
N HIS A 354 -22.71 -0.84 2.21
CA HIS A 354 -23.87 -1.40 2.90
C HIS A 354 -25.19 -0.74 2.48
N ALA A 355 -25.19 0.59 2.39
CA ALA A 355 -26.40 1.36 2.05
C ALA A 355 -26.72 1.36 0.55
N HIS A 356 -25.71 1.27 -0.31
CA HIS A 356 -25.81 1.42 -1.76
C HIS A 356 -24.99 0.35 -2.51
N PRO A 357 -25.26 -0.96 -2.32
CA PRO A 357 -24.43 -2.04 -2.87
C PRO A 357 -24.35 -2.03 -4.40
N ASP A 358 -25.41 -1.62 -5.10
CA ASP A 358 -25.46 -1.58 -6.56
C ASP A 358 -24.65 -0.43 -7.19
N ARG A 359 -24.16 0.50 -6.37
CA ARG A 359 -23.36 1.67 -6.79
C ARG A 359 -21.98 1.69 -6.13
N PHE A 360 -21.60 0.60 -5.51
CA PHE A 360 -20.29 0.39 -4.91
C PHE A 360 -19.48 -0.60 -5.75
N PHE A 361 -18.26 -0.20 -6.09
CA PHE A 361 -17.34 -0.99 -6.91
C PHE A 361 -16.00 -1.16 -6.21
N ASP A 362 -15.66 -2.39 -5.83
CA ASP A 362 -14.30 -2.76 -5.45
C ASP A 362 -13.66 -3.47 -6.64
N VAL A 363 -12.62 -2.89 -7.22
CA VAL A 363 -11.98 -3.40 -8.43
C VAL A 363 -10.79 -4.32 -8.15
N GLY A 364 -10.52 -4.64 -6.88
CA GLY A 364 -9.30 -5.32 -6.48
C GLY A 364 -8.09 -4.37 -6.53
N MET A 365 -6.87 -4.92 -6.51
CA MET A 365 -5.64 -4.10 -6.53
C MET A 365 -5.35 -3.59 -7.95
N ALA A 366 -6.23 -2.72 -8.47
CA ALA A 366 -6.22 -2.25 -9.87
C ALA A 366 -6.58 -0.75 -9.94
N GLU A 367 -5.73 0.10 -9.38
CA GLU A 367 -5.95 1.53 -9.24
C GLU A 367 -6.12 2.23 -10.59
N GLN A 368 -5.34 1.85 -11.62
CA GLN A 368 -5.46 2.38 -12.98
C GLN A 368 -6.86 2.09 -13.55
N HIS A 369 -7.34 0.85 -13.39
CA HIS A 369 -8.68 0.46 -13.81
C HIS A 369 -9.76 1.26 -13.05
N ALA A 370 -9.59 1.50 -11.75
CA ALA A 370 -10.52 2.30 -10.95
C ALA A 370 -10.74 3.69 -11.55
N VAL A 371 -9.67 4.37 -11.96
CA VAL A 371 -9.74 5.74 -12.50
C VAL A 371 -10.35 5.74 -13.91
N THR A 372 -9.88 4.88 -14.82
CA THR A 372 -10.45 4.79 -16.18
C THR A 372 -11.92 4.34 -16.15
N PHE A 373 -12.28 3.42 -15.25
CA PHE A 373 -13.66 3.01 -15.04
C PHE A 373 -14.53 4.17 -14.53
N ALA A 374 -14.00 4.99 -13.62
CA ALA A 374 -14.68 6.19 -13.15
C ALA A 374 -14.95 7.18 -14.30
N ALA A 375 -13.97 7.42 -15.17
CA ALA A 375 -14.15 8.26 -16.36
C ALA A 375 -15.27 7.72 -17.25
N GLY A 376 -15.31 6.40 -17.48
CA GLY A 376 -16.39 5.75 -18.23
C GLY A 376 -17.78 5.95 -17.61
N LEU A 377 -17.90 5.90 -16.29
CA LEU A 377 -19.15 6.19 -15.57
C LEU A 377 -19.53 7.66 -15.71
N ALA A 378 -18.56 8.58 -15.51
CA ALA A 378 -18.79 10.02 -15.60
C ALA A 378 -19.27 10.44 -16.99
N SER A 379 -18.71 9.86 -18.08
CA SER A 379 -19.13 10.11 -19.46
C SER A 379 -20.60 9.76 -19.75
N LYS A 380 -21.26 9.04 -18.85
CA LYS A 380 -22.68 8.69 -18.93
C LYS A 380 -23.53 9.38 -17.84
N GLY A 381 -22.99 10.44 -17.24
CA GLY A 381 -23.72 11.28 -16.29
C GLY A 381 -23.77 10.73 -14.86
N MET A 382 -22.97 9.72 -14.52
CA MET A 382 -22.77 9.32 -13.13
C MET A 382 -21.76 10.25 -12.45
N LEU A 383 -21.78 10.30 -11.12
CA LEU A 383 -20.80 11.02 -10.31
C LEU A 383 -19.96 10.02 -9.51
N PRO A 384 -18.88 9.50 -10.09
CA PRO A 384 -18.02 8.55 -9.41
C PRO A 384 -17.07 9.26 -8.42
N VAL A 385 -16.93 8.64 -7.23
CA VAL A 385 -15.97 9.01 -6.20
C VAL A 385 -14.93 7.90 -6.10
N VAL A 386 -13.69 8.20 -6.50
CA VAL A 386 -12.55 7.27 -6.46
C VAL A 386 -11.85 7.42 -5.13
N CYS A 387 -11.96 6.40 -4.27
CA CYS A 387 -11.45 6.41 -2.90
C CYS A 387 -10.23 5.51 -2.80
N ILE A 388 -9.04 6.11 -2.81
CA ILE A 388 -7.74 5.41 -2.85
C ILE A 388 -6.77 6.11 -1.89
N TYR A 389 -5.85 5.36 -1.27
CA TYR A 389 -4.78 5.94 -0.46
C TYR A 389 -3.84 6.77 -1.32
N SER A 390 -3.36 7.88 -0.78
CA SER A 390 -2.45 8.80 -1.46
C SER A 390 -1.30 8.09 -2.17
N THR A 391 -0.56 7.22 -1.45
CA THR A 391 0.57 6.49 -2.03
C THR A 391 0.19 5.58 -3.18
N PHE A 392 -1.01 4.96 -3.17
CA PHE A 392 -1.45 4.05 -4.23
C PHE A 392 -2.07 4.77 -5.43
N LEU A 393 -2.60 5.98 -5.23
CA LEU A 393 -3.15 6.80 -6.32
C LEU A 393 -2.07 7.20 -7.34
N GLN A 394 -0.79 7.22 -6.95
CA GLN A 394 0.35 7.45 -7.85
C GLN A 394 0.33 6.54 -9.09
N ARG A 395 -0.18 5.31 -8.97
CA ARG A 395 -0.30 4.36 -10.09
C ARG A 395 -1.21 4.80 -11.20
N SER A 396 -2.13 5.72 -10.89
CA SER A 396 -3.17 6.15 -11.81
C SER A 396 -2.90 7.55 -12.38
N TYR A 397 -1.69 8.07 -12.26
CA TYR A 397 -1.36 9.42 -12.67
C TYR A 397 -1.63 9.64 -14.17
N ASP A 398 -1.24 8.71 -15.03
CA ASP A 398 -1.54 8.76 -16.46
C ASP A 398 -3.07 8.77 -16.71
N GLN A 399 -3.82 7.88 -16.05
CA GLN A 399 -5.28 7.77 -16.23
C GLN A 399 -6.01 9.02 -15.71
N ILE A 400 -5.49 9.66 -14.66
CA ILE A 400 -6.04 10.94 -14.19
C ILE A 400 -5.88 12.01 -15.26
N ILE A 401 -4.70 12.11 -15.89
CA ILE A 401 -4.44 13.08 -16.96
C ILE A 401 -5.26 12.74 -18.19
N HIS A 402 -5.06 11.53 -18.73
CA HIS A 402 -5.54 11.15 -20.05
C HIS A 402 -7.06 10.88 -20.07
N ASP A 403 -7.56 10.06 -19.12
CA ASP A 403 -8.93 9.57 -19.19
C ASP A 403 -9.93 10.50 -18.48
N VAL A 404 -9.46 11.27 -17.50
CA VAL A 404 -10.32 12.16 -16.70
C VAL A 404 -10.12 13.62 -17.08
N ASN A 405 -8.89 14.13 -16.99
CA ASN A 405 -8.64 15.57 -17.09
C ASN A 405 -8.78 16.10 -18.52
N LEU A 406 -8.27 15.38 -19.53
CA LEU A 406 -8.39 15.81 -20.93
C LEU A 406 -9.85 15.93 -21.41
N LEU A 407 -10.74 15.10 -20.88
CA LEU A 407 -12.18 15.11 -21.18
C LEU A 407 -12.98 15.98 -20.19
N HIS A 408 -12.32 16.52 -19.18
CA HIS A 408 -12.94 17.29 -18.09
C HIS A 408 -14.11 16.55 -17.42
N GLU A 409 -13.91 15.24 -17.21
CA GLU A 409 -14.94 14.36 -16.65
C GLU A 409 -15.21 14.66 -15.17
N ASN A 410 -16.47 14.55 -14.76
CA ASN A 410 -16.91 14.78 -13.38
C ASN A 410 -16.51 13.60 -12.46
N VAL A 411 -15.26 13.56 -12.05
CA VAL A 411 -14.73 12.56 -11.11
C VAL A 411 -14.25 13.23 -9.83
N VAL A 412 -14.67 12.71 -8.68
CA VAL A 412 -14.18 13.15 -7.36
C VAL A 412 -13.13 12.17 -6.85
N PHE A 413 -11.93 12.66 -6.58
CA PHE A 413 -10.86 11.87 -5.97
C PHE A 413 -10.87 12.08 -4.45
N ALA A 414 -11.19 11.05 -3.68
CA ALA A 414 -11.09 11.02 -2.24
C ALA A 414 -9.77 10.34 -1.84
N VAL A 415 -8.78 11.16 -1.52
CA VAL A 415 -7.40 10.73 -1.25
C VAL A 415 -7.22 10.52 0.24
N ASP A 416 -7.31 9.28 0.68
CA ASP A 416 -7.14 8.89 2.08
C ASP A 416 -5.65 8.71 2.42
N ARG A 417 -5.27 8.87 3.68
CA ARG A 417 -3.88 8.77 4.18
C ARG A 417 -2.93 9.75 3.50
N ALA A 418 -3.40 10.97 3.29
CA ALA A 418 -2.58 12.08 2.83
C ALA A 418 -1.65 12.59 3.94
N GLY A 419 -0.45 13.04 3.59
CA GLY A 419 0.58 13.45 4.54
C GLY A 419 1.40 12.28 5.09
N PHE A 420 1.93 12.41 6.29
CA PHE A 420 2.82 11.40 6.86
C PHE A 420 2.11 10.13 7.30
N VAL A 421 2.61 8.98 6.84
CA VAL A 421 2.15 7.64 7.23
C VAL A 421 3.33 6.80 7.72
N PRO A 422 4.06 7.26 8.75
CA PRO A 422 5.35 6.68 9.12
C PRO A 422 5.25 5.25 9.69
N GLY A 423 4.06 4.84 10.14
CA GLY A 423 3.84 3.49 10.64
C GLY A 423 4.08 2.39 9.59
N ASP A 424 3.94 2.68 8.31
CA ASP A 424 4.18 1.76 7.20
C ASP A 424 5.50 2.05 6.44
N GLY A 425 6.29 3.03 6.93
CA GLY A 425 7.63 3.33 6.47
C GLY A 425 7.70 4.04 5.11
N GLU A 426 8.85 3.92 4.47
CA GLU A 426 9.22 4.66 3.26
C GLU A 426 8.30 4.41 2.05
N THR A 427 7.61 3.27 2.01
CA THR A 427 6.81 2.85 0.86
C THR A 427 5.35 3.33 0.90
N HIS A 428 4.88 3.90 2.03
CA HIS A 428 3.46 4.21 2.21
C HIS A 428 3.18 5.68 2.54
N GLN A 429 4.17 6.57 2.41
CA GLN A 429 3.99 7.99 2.68
C GLN A 429 3.02 8.64 1.69
N GLY A 430 2.10 9.45 2.21
CA GLY A 430 1.11 10.19 1.42
C GLY A 430 1.57 11.61 1.10
N ILE A 431 2.80 11.76 0.60
CA ILE A 431 3.46 13.06 0.42
C ILE A 431 3.54 13.54 -1.03
N TYR A 432 3.03 12.75 -1.99
CA TYR A 432 3.18 13.06 -3.41
C TYR A 432 1.90 13.58 -4.07
N ASP A 433 0.73 13.32 -3.49
CA ASP A 433 -0.56 13.62 -4.12
C ASP A 433 -0.78 15.11 -4.43
N PRO A 434 -0.40 16.10 -3.57
CA PRO A 434 -0.54 17.49 -3.96
C PRO A 434 0.31 17.85 -5.18
N ALA A 435 1.52 17.29 -5.26
CA ALA A 435 2.45 17.59 -6.35
C ALA A 435 1.97 17.07 -7.71
N PHE A 436 1.47 15.83 -7.80
CA PHE A 436 1.02 15.31 -9.10
C PHE A 436 -0.42 15.72 -9.44
N LEU A 437 -1.30 15.94 -8.47
CA LEU A 437 -2.66 16.41 -8.73
C LEU A 437 -2.70 17.87 -9.17
N SER A 438 -1.90 18.76 -8.58
CA SER A 438 -1.86 20.17 -8.96
C SER A 438 -1.44 20.39 -10.42
N GLN A 439 -0.63 19.48 -10.99
CA GLN A 439 -0.23 19.53 -12.40
C GLN A 439 -1.40 19.36 -13.37
N THR A 440 -2.51 18.80 -12.93
CA THR A 440 -3.72 18.64 -13.76
C THR A 440 -4.60 19.90 -13.77
N GLY A 441 -4.36 20.85 -12.89
CA GLY A 441 -5.18 22.05 -12.72
C GLY A 441 -6.46 21.84 -11.92
N MET A 442 -6.76 20.62 -11.45
CA MET A 442 -7.98 20.36 -10.68
C MET A 442 -7.95 21.01 -9.30
N PRO A 443 -9.11 21.44 -8.78
CA PRO A 443 -9.22 21.90 -7.40
C PRO A 443 -8.90 20.79 -6.39
N ILE A 444 -8.06 21.12 -5.39
CA ILE A 444 -7.64 20.20 -4.33
C ILE A 444 -8.00 20.80 -2.97
N TYR A 445 -8.80 20.08 -2.19
CA TYR A 445 -9.22 20.45 -0.86
C TYR A 445 -8.56 19.56 0.20
N SER A 446 -8.13 20.17 1.30
CA SER A 446 -7.43 19.48 2.40
C SER A 446 -7.99 19.91 3.75
N PRO A 447 -9.15 19.37 4.17
CA PRO A 447 -9.75 19.70 5.46
C PRO A 447 -8.84 19.28 6.62
N SER A 448 -8.77 20.09 7.67
CA SER A 448 -7.96 19.87 8.87
C SER A 448 -8.76 19.34 10.06
N ASN A 449 -10.08 19.26 9.94
CA ASN A 449 -10.98 18.72 10.96
C ASN A 449 -12.23 18.08 10.32
N TYR A 450 -13.03 17.39 11.13
CA TYR A 450 -14.24 16.70 10.65
C TYR A 450 -15.35 17.63 10.19
N GLU A 451 -15.47 18.82 10.78
CA GLU A 451 -16.50 19.77 10.37
C GLU A 451 -16.22 20.32 8.97
N GLU A 452 -14.96 20.63 8.66
CA GLU A 452 -14.56 21.00 7.29
C GLU A 452 -14.79 19.87 6.30
N LEU A 453 -14.43 18.63 6.65
CA LEU A 453 -14.69 17.47 5.79
C LEU A 453 -16.19 17.33 5.49
N ARG A 454 -17.04 17.43 6.52
CA ARG A 454 -18.51 17.32 6.38
C ARG A 454 -19.11 18.48 5.62
N HIS A 455 -18.51 19.66 5.67
CA HIS A 455 -18.96 20.83 4.94
C HIS A 455 -18.56 20.76 3.46
N TRP A 456 -17.29 20.50 3.18
CA TRP A 456 -16.75 20.57 1.83
C TRP A 456 -17.10 19.36 0.96
N LEU A 457 -17.19 18.16 1.52
CA LEU A 457 -17.50 16.97 0.74
C LEU A 457 -18.84 17.08 -0.02
N PRO A 458 -19.97 17.48 0.58
CA PRO A 458 -21.21 17.70 -0.16
C PRO A 458 -21.10 18.75 -1.28
N ILE A 459 -20.30 19.80 -1.08
CA ILE A 459 -20.06 20.81 -2.11
C ILE A 459 -19.32 20.20 -3.30
N LEU A 460 -18.28 19.41 -3.03
CA LEU A 460 -17.52 18.71 -4.06
C LEU A 460 -18.34 17.62 -4.77
N LEU A 461 -19.37 17.10 -4.15
CA LEU A 461 -20.32 16.17 -4.74
C LEU A 461 -21.48 16.87 -5.49
N SER A 462 -21.50 18.20 -5.52
CA SER A 462 -22.52 18.95 -6.24
C SER A 462 -22.33 18.83 -7.75
N HIS A 463 -23.43 18.72 -8.48
CA HIS A 463 -23.46 18.78 -9.95
C HIS A 463 -23.21 20.20 -10.50
N GLU A 464 -23.19 21.21 -9.63
CA GLU A 464 -22.81 22.57 -10.01
C GLU A 464 -21.32 22.70 -10.28
N MET A 465 -20.49 21.88 -9.59
CA MET A 465 -19.06 21.78 -9.88
C MET A 465 -18.83 20.84 -11.07
N GLN A 466 -18.15 21.35 -12.08
CA GLN A 466 -17.80 20.60 -13.27
C GLN A 466 -16.32 20.23 -13.28
N GLY A 467 -16.00 19.10 -13.90
CA GLY A 467 -14.64 18.58 -14.04
C GLY A 467 -14.10 17.84 -12.80
N PRO A 468 -12.84 17.33 -12.90
CA PRO A 468 -12.21 16.58 -11.84
C PRO A 468 -11.86 17.47 -10.63
N ARG A 469 -11.94 16.90 -9.44
CA ARG A 469 -11.61 17.56 -8.17
C ARG A 469 -11.21 16.56 -7.12
N ALA A 470 -10.40 17.01 -6.16
CA ALA A 470 -9.88 16.15 -5.11
C ALA A 470 -10.18 16.68 -3.70
N ILE A 471 -10.46 15.76 -2.78
CA ILE A 471 -10.45 16.00 -1.34
C ILE A 471 -9.47 15.02 -0.71
N ARG A 472 -8.50 15.53 0.04
CA ARG A 472 -7.47 14.74 0.70
C ARG A 472 -7.52 14.91 2.20
N TYR A 473 -7.28 13.86 2.95
CA TYR A 473 -7.34 13.89 4.41
C TYR A 473 -6.37 12.88 5.03
N PRO A 474 -5.87 13.16 6.28
CA PRO A 474 -4.86 12.33 6.91
C PRO A 474 -5.41 11.00 7.44
N ARG A 475 -4.50 10.12 7.83
CA ARG A 475 -4.80 8.88 8.54
C ARG A 475 -5.12 9.16 10.01
N GLY A 476 -6.21 8.62 10.52
CA GLY A 476 -6.55 8.67 11.94
C GLY A 476 -7.63 9.69 12.29
N GLY A 477 -7.59 10.20 13.51
CA GLY A 477 -8.53 11.19 14.03
C GLY A 477 -8.06 12.61 13.82
N GLU A 478 -8.97 13.58 14.00
CA GLU A 478 -8.63 15.00 13.96
C GLU A 478 -7.83 15.43 15.20
N SER A 479 -6.97 16.44 15.04
CA SER A 479 -6.31 17.08 16.16
C SER A 479 -7.30 17.91 16.98
N LYS A 480 -7.26 17.76 18.31
CA LYS A 480 -8.06 18.58 19.25
C LYS A 480 -7.70 20.08 19.13
N ALA A 481 -6.47 20.38 18.76
CA ALA A 481 -6.01 21.75 18.57
C ALA A 481 -6.64 22.39 17.34
N LEU A 482 -6.95 21.61 16.31
CA LEU A 482 -7.57 22.07 15.07
C LEU A 482 -9.11 22.00 15.13
N ALA A 483 -9.67 21.01 15.79
CA ALA A 483 -11.12 20.84 15.95
C ALA A 483 -11.81 22.08 16.57
N LYS A 484 -11.12 22.80 17.47
CA LYS A 484 -11.66 24.01 18.11
C LYS A 484 -11.97 25.17 17.16
N TYR A 485 -11.39 25.16 15.94
CA TYR A 485 -11.63 26.21 14.96
C TYR A 485 -12.88 25.97 14.10
N GLY A 486 -13.44 24.77 14.14
CA GLY A 486 -14.63 24.41 13.39
C GLY A 486 -14.47 24.58 11.87
N CYS A 487 -15.56 24.95 11.20
CA CYS A 487 -15.59 25.23 9.76
C CYS A 487 -16.17 26.63 9.50
N SER A 488 -15.40 27.51 8.88
CA SER A 488 -15.85 28.84 8.48
C SER A 488 -16.66 28.85 7.18
N GLY A 489 -16.58 27.79 6.38
CA GLY A 489 -17.10 27.71 5.02
C GLY A 489 -16.26 28.49 3.99
N LYS A 490 -15.09 29.00 4.36
CA LYS A 490 -14.15 29.66 3.45
C LYS A 490 -13.07 28.71 2.99
N GLU A 491 -12.49 29.00 1.84
CA GLU A 491 -11.42 28.19 1.24
C GLU A 491 -10.06 28.40 1.91
N TYR A 492 -9.92 29.46 2.69
CA TYR A 492 -8.83 29.69 3.63
C TYR A 492 -9.30 30.48 4.85
N ASP A 493 -8.62 30.32 5.97
CA ASP A 493 -8.86 31.05 7.21
C ASP A 493 -7.59 31.69 7.72
N LYS A 494 -7.73 32.90 8.23
CA LYS A 494 -6.71 33.55 9.04
C LYS A 494 -6.97 33.27 10.51
N LEU A 495 -6.29 32.26 11.05
CA LEU A 495 -6.52 31.74 12.40
C LEU A 495 -5.93 32.63 13.50
N ILE A 496 -4.81 33.28 13.21
CA ILE A 496 -4.18 34.28 14.08
C ILE A 496 -4.05 35.55 13.29
N PHE A 497 -4.52 36.64 13.89
CA PHE A 497 -4.33 38.00 13.41
C PHE A 497 -3.67 38.85 14.50
N THR A 498 -2.51 39.38 14.20
CA THR A 498 -1.75 40.24 15.13
C THR A 498 -1.46 41.59 14.46
N PRO A 499 -1.97 42.69 14.96
CA PRO A 499 -1.69 44.00 14.38
C PRO A 499 -0.17 44.25 14.29
N GLY A 500 0.29 44.59 13.09
CA GLY A 500 1.71 44.83 12.84
C GLY A 500 2.58 43.58 12.65
N ALA A 501 1.97 42.39 12.50
CA ALA A 501 2.68 41.17 12.12
C ALA A 501 3.45 41.40 10.82
N LYS A 502 4.70 40.92 10.79
CA LYS A 502 5.60 41.01 9.62
C LYS A 502 5.89 39.66 8.96
N ALA A 503 5.37 38.59 9.52
CA ALA A 503 5.46 37.28 8.95
C ALA A 503 4.07 36.63 8.88
N ALA A 504 3.78 36.01 7.75
CA ALA A 504 2.63 35.14 7.57
C ALA A 504 3.12 33.68 7.50
N LEU A 505 2.56 32.83 8.35
CA LEU A 505 2.80 31.38 8.36
C LEU A 505 1.60 30.70 7.72
N VAL A 506 1.84 29.97 6.66
CA VAL A 506 0.79 29.34 5.83
C VAL A 506 0.93 27.82 5.89
N SER A 507 -0.17 27.10 6.05
CA SER A 507 -0.19 25.65 6.00
C SER A 507 -1.59 25.08 5.76
N TYR A 508 -1.70 23.76 5.67
CA TYR A 508 -2.95 23.01 5.51
C TYR A 508 -2.90 21.67 6.24
N ALA A 509 -4.05 21.02 6.40
CA ALA A 509 -4.22 19.76 7.09
C ALA A 509 -3.60 19.77 8.50
N ASP A 510 -2.97 18.67 8.92
CA ASP A 510 -2.43 18.51 10.27
C ASP A 510 -1.18 19.37 10.54
N GLU A 511 -0.47 19.83 9.51
CA GLU A 511 0.70 20.70 9.65
C GLU A 511 0.36 22.09 10.20
N VAL A 512 -0.91 22.49 10.12
CA VAL A 512 -1.41 23.73 10.74
C VAL A 512 -1.19 23.76 12.25
N GLU A 513 -1.20 22.62 12.93
CA GLU A 513 -0.93 22.52 14.37
C GLU A 513 0.48 22.98 14.73
N ASP A 514 1.50 22.51 13.97
CA ASP A 514 2.89 22.91 14.19
C ASP A 514 3.14 24.37 13.83
N VAL A 515 2.48 24.88 12.79
CA VAL A 515 2.52 26.29 12.42
C VAL A 515 1.91 27.20 13.51
N LEU A 516 0.80 26.79 14.11
CA LEU A 516 0.20 27.51 15.25
C LEU A 516 1.14 27.53 16.45
N ALA A 517 1.74 26.39 16.78
CA ALA A 517 2.69 26.29 17.88
C ALA A 517 3.95 27.14 17.61
N ALA A 518 4.45 27.16 16.39
CA ALA A 518 5.57 28.04 15.99
C ALA A 518 5.23 29.52 16.16
N ALA A 519 4.03 29.94 15.75
CA ALA A 519 3.57 31.31 15.92
C ALA A 519 3.46 31.70 17.40
N GLU A 520 2.99 30.80 18.28
CA GLU A 520 2.96 31.02 19.73
C GLU A 520 4.37 31.16 20.32
N MET A 521 5.35 30.37 19.84
CA MET A 521 6.76 30.50 20.28
C MET A 521 7.33 31.84 19.87
N LEU A 522 7.15 32.25 18.62
CA LEU A 522 7.61 33.54 18.08
C LEU A 522 6.98 34.73 18.79
N ALA A 523 5.70 34.64 19.11
CA ALA A 523 4.99 35.71 19.84
C ALA A 523 5.60 35.97 21.23
N LYS A 524 6.03 34.91 21.95
CA LYS A 524 6.72 35.03 23.25
C LYS A 524 8.08 35.72 23.13
N GLU A 525 8.70 35.68 21.96
CA GLU A 525 9.95 36.33 21.64
C GLU A 525 9.79 37.75 21.06
N GLY A 526 8.54 38.21 20.97
CA GLY A 526 8.20 39.53 20.42
C GLY A 526 8.28 39.58 18.89
N ILE A 527 8.11 38.43 18.22
CA ILE A 527 7.99 38.31 16.76
C ILE A 527 6.55 37.87 16.43
N PRO A 528 5.58 38.81 16.37
CA PRO A 528 4.21 38.45 16.07
C PRO A 528 4.04 38.00 14.61
N CYS A 529 3.35 36.88 14.44
CA CYS A 529 3.06 36.32 13.14
C CYS A 529 1.55 36.14 12.97
N ASP A 530 1.09 36.23 11.75
CA ASP A 530 -0.25 35.82 11.37
C ASP A 530 -0.20 34.35 10.86
N VAL A 531 -1.29 33.62 11.08
CA VAL A 531 -1.38 32.21 10.64
C VAL A 531 -2.55 32.06 9.68
N TYR A 532 -2.24 31.54 8.50
CA TYR A 532 -3.20 31.20 7.46
C TYR A 532 -3.32 29.66 7.32
N LYS A 533 -4.55 29.18 7.40
CA LYS A 533 -4.91 27.79 7.13
C LYS A 533 -5.60 27.70 5.77
N LEU A 534 -5.09 26.89 4.86
CA LEU A 534 -5.72 26.62 3.59
C LEU A 534 -6.62 25.39 3.69
N VAL A 535 -7.84 25.49 3.15
CA VAL A 535 -8.75 24.35 2.94
C VAL A 535 -8.75 23.97 1.47
N ARG A 536 -8.95 24.91 0.54
CA ARG A 536 -8.57 24.72 -0.86
C ARG A 536 -7.09 25.04 -1.01
N ILE A 537 -6.29 24.02 -1.22
CA ILE A 537 -4.83 24.16 -1.33
C ILE A 537 -4.37 24.49 -2.75
N PHE A 538 -5.23 24.24 -3.76
CA PHE A 538 -4.97 24.54 -5.17
C PHE A 538 -6.28 24.59 -5.97
N PRO A 539 -6.44 25.53 -6.95
CA PRO A 539 -5.66 26.75 -7.10
C PRO A 539 -5.95 27.73 -5.93
N PHE A 540 -5.07 28.73 -5.78
CA PHE A 540 -5.23 29.74 -4.72
C PHE A 540 -6.30 30.77 -5.08
N GLU A 541 -6.95 31.30 -4.05
CA GLU A 541 -7.76 32.53 -4.16
C GLU A 541 -6.87 33.74 -4.42
N GLU A 542 -7.31 34.65 -5.31
CA GLU A 542 -6.59 35.90 -5.57
C GLU A 542 -6.47 36.76 -4.31
N GLU A 543 -7.52 36.78 -3.47
CA GLU A 543 -7.53 37.50 -2.19
C GLU A 543 -6.44 36.98 -1.24
N LEU A 544 -6.21 35.67 -1.19
CA LEU A 544 -5.12 35.06 -0.38
C LEU A 544 -3.76 35.61 -0.85
N ILE A 545 -3.50 35.60 -2.16
CA ILE A 545 -2.24 36.10 -2.71
C ILE A 545 -2.05 37.58 -2.43
N HIS A 546 -3.11 38.37 -2.53
CA HIS A 546 -3.10 39.78 -2.19
C HIS A 546 -2.79 40.01 -0.71
N ASP A 547 -3.46 39.28 0.19
CA ASP A 547 -3.24 39.36 1.64
C ASP A 547 -1.78 39.00 1.99
N LEU A 548 -1.29 37.88 1.48
CA LEU A 548 0.08 37.41 1.74
C LEU A 548 1.14 38.36 1.19
N SER A 549 0.85 39.04 0.09
CA SER A 549 1.77 40.02 -0.51
C SER A 549 2.00 41.26 0.39
N SER A 550 1.22 41.44 1.44
CA SER A 550 1.40 42.53 2.41
C SER A 550 2.50 42.24 3.45
N TYR A 551 2.98 40.98 3.57
CA TYR A 551 3.98 40.60 4.55
C TYR A 551 5.39 40.64 3.99
N PRO A 552 6.38 41.12 4.74
CA PRO A 552 7.79 41.01 4.36
C PRO A 552 8.30 39.60 4.30
N VAL A 553 7.73 38.68 5.11
CA VAL A 553 8.12 37.29 5.20
C VAL A 553 6.87 36.38 5.06
N VAL A 554 6.94 35.38 4.19
CA VAL A 554 5.92 34.34 4.08
C VAL A 554 6.61 32.98 4.24
N LEU A 555 6.18 32.19 5.22
CA LEU A 555 6.59 30.80 5.40
C LEU A 555 5.44 29.90 5.00
N MET A 556 5.70 28.93 4.12
CA MET A 556 4.80 27.82 3.80
C MET A 556 5.38 26.52 4.33
N ALA A 557 4.61 25.82 5.18
CA ALA A 557 4.94 24.48 5.69
C ALA A 557 3.94 23.45 5.18
N GLU A 558 4.45 22.31 4.69
CA GLU A 558 3.59 21.26 4.14
C GLU A 558 4.16 19.85 4.26
N GLU A 559 3.30 18.87 4.58
CA GLU A 559 3.62 17.45 4.52
C GLU A 559 3.56 16.92 3.06
N CYS A 560 4.36 17.51 2.20
CA CYS A 560 4.46 17.21 0.78
C CYS A 560 5.91 17.25 0.34
N VAL A 561 6.22 16.57 -0.77
CA VAL A 561 7.53 16.72 -1.43
C VAL A 561 7.73 18.18 -1.85
N ALA A 562 8.95 18.70 -1.67
CA ALA A 562 9.25 20.09 -1.96
C ALA A 562 9.07 20.39 -3.46
N CYS A 563 9.53 19.49 -4.33
CA CYS A 563 9.47 19.68 -5.78
C CYS A 563 8.03 19.43 -6.29
N GLY A 564 7.45 20.42 -6.93
CA GLY A 564 6.07 20.39 -7.43
C GLY A 564 4.99 20.52 -6.33
N GLY A 565 5.37 20.71 -5.07
CA GLY A 565 4.45 20.89 -3.95
C GLY A 565 3.69 22.22 -4.01
N ILE A 566 2.69 22.34 -3.14
CA ILE A 566 1.83 23.54 -3.07
C ILE A 566 2.64 24.79 -2.73
N GLY A 567 3.70 24.64 -1.92
CA GLY A 567 4.59 25.74 -1.59
C GLY A 567 5.35 26.31 -2.78
N GLU A 568 5.74 25.51 -3.78
CA GLU A 568 6.34 26.03 -5.01
C GLU A 568 5.32 26.80 -5.86
N HIS A 569 4.07 26.32 -5.91
CA HIS A 569 2.98 27.07 -6.58
C HIS A 569 2.69 28.40 -5.88
N LEU A 570 2.70 28.42 -4.54
CA LEU A 570 2.51 29.65 -3.76
C LEU A 570 3.65 30.66 -3.99
N ALA A 571 4.89 30.19 -3.98
CA ALA A 571 6.05 31.03 -4.29
C ALA A 571 5.91 31.68 -5.67
N ARG A 572 5.51 30.90 -6.67
CA ARG A 572 5.27 31.38 -8.03
C ARG A 572 4.14 32.41 -8.08
N ALA A 573 3.00 32.13 -7.42
CA ALA A 573 1.86 33.03 -7.38
C ALA A 573 2.21 34.40 -6.75
N LEU A 574 2.96 34.39 -5.64
CA LEU A 574 3.46 35.62 -5.01
C LEU A 574 4.43 36.40 -5.93
N GLN A 575 5.32 35.70 -6.62
CA GLN A 575 6.24 36.30 -7.59
C GLN A 575 5.47 36.96 -8.76
N ASP A 576 4.48 36.26 -9.31
CA ASP A 576 3.65 36.76 -10.42
C ASP A 576 2.80 37.99 -9.97
N ALA A 577 2.42 38.05 -8.69
CA ALA A 577 1.79 39.22 -8.09
C ALA A 577 2.78 40.40 -7.82
N GLY A 578 4.07 40.25 -8.14
CA GLY A 578 5.10 41.26 -7.96
C GLY A 578 5.64 41.39 -6.53
N TRP A 579 5.36 40.41 -5.65
CA TRP A 579 5.84 40.44 -4.28
C TRP A 579 7.38 40.29 -4.21
N GLN A 580 8.02 41.09 -3.33
CA GLN A 580 9.48 41.17 -3.18
C GLN A 580 9.96 40.73 -1.79
N GLY A 581 9.08 40.13 -0.99
CA GLY A 581 9.45 39.68 0.36
C GLY A 581 10.28 38.40 0.36
N ARG A 582 10.61 37.91 1.55
CA ARG A 582 11.36 36.67 1.75
C ARG A 582 10.40 35.49 1.87
N TYR A 583 10.50 34.56 0.93
CA TYR A 583 9.75 33.30 0.94
C TYR A 583 10.55 32.18 1.60
N ILE A 584 9.90 31.43 2.49
CA ILE A 584 10.47 30.24 3.16
C ILE A 584 9.56 29.07 2.87
N HIS A 585 10.10 28.05 2.22
CA HIS A 585 9.38 26.80 1.94
C HIS A 585 9.94 25.68 2.81
N ARG A 586 9.15 25.16 3.75
CA ARG A 586 9.40 23.98 4.56
C ARG A 586 8.54 22.85 4.06
N ALA A 587 9.18 21.81 3.51
CA ALA A 587 8.55 20.66 2.88
C ALA A 587 9.52 19.47 2.88
N VAL A 588 9.05 18.31 2.52
CA VAL A 588 9.85 17.08 2.49
C VAL A 588 10.87 17.13 1.34
N ARG A 589 12.14 17.09 1.68
CA ARG A 589 13.26 17.08 0.71
C ARG A 589 13.89 15.70 0.60
N GLU A 590 13.91 14.93 1.68
CA GLU A 590 14.38 13.57 1.72
C GLU A 590 13.22 12.60 1.50
N LEU A 591 13.28 11.79 0.43
CA LEU A 591 12.16 10.98 -0.01
C LEU A 591 12.06 9.62 0.70
N CYS A 592 13.17 9.15 1.31
CA CYS A 592 13.22 7.88 2.02
C CYS A 592 12.94 8.08 3.51
N LEU A 593 11.68 8.32 3.85
CA LEU A 593 11.25 8.50 5.24
C LEU A 593 11.07 7.15 5.94
N PRO A 594 11.85 6.84 6.99
CA PRO A 594 11.81 5.53 7.64
C PRO A 594 10.53 5.30 8.45
N HIS A 595 10.39 4.09 8.99
CA HIS A 595 9.41 3.84 10.04
C HIS A 595 9.68 4.72 11.26
N ALA A 596 8.67 5.42 11.73
CA ALA A 596 8.78 6.31 12.88
C ALA A 596 7.39 6.65 13.46
N THR A 597 7.33 7.62 14.35
CA THR A 597 6.11 8.35 14.71
C THR A 597 6.03 9.66 13.90
N VAL A 598 4.84 10.23 13.74
CA VAL A 598 4.67 11.52 13.04
C VAL A 598 5.56 12.63 13.64
N PRO A 599 5.63 12.81 14.98
CA PRO A 599 6.53 13.83 15.56
C PRO A 599 8.01 13.60 15.22
N GLN A 600 8.48 12.33 15.16
CA GLN A 600 9.87 12.02 14.78
C GLN A 600 10.15 12.37 13.31
N ILE A 601 9.20 12.10 12.40
CA ILE A 601 9.35 12.49 11.00
C ILE A 601 9.34 14.01 10.86
N LYS A 602 8.43 14.73 11.52
CA LYS A 602 8.38 16.19 11.50
C LYS A 602 9.70 16.81 12.00
N GLN A 603 10.25 16.27 13.09
CA GLN A 603 11.55 16.69 13.59
C GLN A 603 12.68 16.43 12.57
N ALA A 604 12.71 15.25 11.97
CA ALA A 604 13.75 14.90 10.98
C ALA A 604 13.64 15.71 9.68
N THR A 605 12.43 16.12 9.28
CA THR A 605 12.19 16.92 8.07
C THR A 605 12.19 18.44 8.32
N GLY A 606 12.31 18.88 9.57
CA GLY A 606 12.25 20.31 9.94
C GLY A 606 10.85 20.93 9.81
N LEU A 607 9.82 20.10 9.97
CA LEU A 607 8.40 20.50 9.94
C LEU A 607 7.79 20.59 11.35
N ASP A 608 8.55 20.35 12.42
CA ASP A 608 8.08 20.61 13.77
C ASP A 608 8.12 22.11 14.11
N ALA A 609 7.32 22.51 15.09
CA ALA A 609 7.16 23.89 15.49
C ALA A 609 8.47 24.64 15.81
N ALA A 610 9.47 23.96 16.38
CA ALA A 610 10.74 24.58 16.75
C ALA A 610 11.56 24.98 15.51
N HIS A 611 11.67 24.09 14.52
CA HIS A 611 12.35 24.36 13.26
C HIS A 611 11.62 25.40 12.40
N LEU A 612 10.27 25.40 12.43
CA LEU A 612 9.48 26.42 11.75
C LEU A 612 9.72 27.80 12.37
N ALA A 613 9.71 27.90 13.70
CA ALA A 613 10.01 29.14 14.40
C ALA A 613 11.44 29.63 14.14
N GLU A 614 12.42 28.72 14.11
CA GLU A 614 13.83 29.04 13.78
C GLU A 614 13.94 29.64 12.37
N ALA A 615 13.27 29.04 11.39
CA ALA A 615 13.29 29.54 10.02
C ALA A 615 12.74 30.98 9.88
N VAL A 616 11.71 31.33 10.67
CA VAL A 616 11.20 32.69 10.70
C VAL A 616 12.15 33.66 11.38
N ARG A 617 12.82 33.26 12.50
CA ARG A 617 13.84 34.08 13.16
C ARG A 617 15.01 34.42 12.22
N GLU A 618 15.50 33.43 11.48
CA GLU A 618 16.59 33.61 10.51
C GLU A 618 16.22 34.52 9.35
N ALA A 619 14.93 34.67 9.06
CA ALA A 619 14.43 35.57 8.04
C ALA A 619 14.44 37.05 8.47
N ASP A 620 14.72 37.29 9.74
CA ASP A 620 14.79 38.64 10.35
C ASP A 620 13.58 39.51 10.03
N PRO A 621 12.35 39.12 10.43
CA PRO A 621 11.16 39.90 10.14
C PRO A 621 11.14 41.26 10.88
N LYS A 622 12.02 41.46 11.87
CA LYS A 622 12.19 42.73 12.58
C LYS A 622 13.00 43.77 11.79
N GLY A 623 13.82 43.34 10.81
CA GLY A 623 14.71 44.20 10.04
C GLY A 623 15.84 44.81 10.89
N GLU A 624 16.26 44.13 11.96
CA GLU A 624 17.29 44.64 12.90
C GLU A 624 18.73 44.28 12.47
N LYS A 625 18.92 43.38 11.53
CA LYS A 625 20.26 43.12 10.95
C LYS A 625 20.54 44.09 9.81
N THR A 626 21.03 45.25 10.16
CA THR A 626 21.81 46.07 9.22
C THR A 626 23.15 45.35 8.96
N LEU A 627 23.53 45.25 7.70
CA LEU A 627 24.81 44.73 7.20
C LEU A 627 26.01 45.37 7.92
#